data_29b1f4c23d2142d0ab0bf2323ff54789
#
_entry.id   29b1f4c23d2142d0ab0bf2323ff54789
#
_cell.length_a   1.000
_cell.length_b   1.000
_cell.length_c   1.000
_cell.angle_alpha   90.00
_cell.angle_beta   90.00
_cell.angle_gamma   90.00
#
_symmetry.space_group_name_H-M   'P 1'
#
loop_
_entity.id
_entity.type
_entity.pdbx_description
1 polymer ?
#
loop_
_entity_poly.entity_id
_entity_poly.type
_entity_poly.pdbx_seq_one_letter_code
_entity_poly.pdbx_strand_id
1 'polypeptide(L)'
;MKNKDCLHEQAAGIGIAAKNLNKFIKYCNKKLANINLGENSYLVDFEFDGNFCGDIESICVDLDAIKNVYGKGVEEPKIIVNKILFTQNDVFIMGKNKDSVKIEKDGIAFVKFKDADFAQKVQSYSIGAITVYGKMNLNQFMGNYTPQVIIEDYELENGRAMF
;
A
#
# COMPACT_ATOMS: atom_id res chain seq x y z
N MET A 1 10.46 -34.78 18.43
CA MET A 1 9.51 -33.87 17.73
C MET A 1 10.26 -33.23 16.56
N LYS A 2 9.89 -33.56 15.34
CA LYS A 2 10.52 -32.99 14.13
C LYS A 2 10.01 -31.56 13.93
N ASN A 3 10.91 -30.57 13.99
CA ASN A 3 10.62 -29.22 13.55
C ASN A 3 10.31 -29.26 12.06
N LYS A 4 9.08 -28.88 11.68
CA LYS A 4 8.75 -28.55 10.30
C LYS A 4 9.08 -27.07 10.12
N ASP A 5 10.25 -26.80 9.61
CA ASP A 5 10.60 -25.46 9.14
C ASP A 5 9.86 -25.26 7.80
N CYS A 6 8.80 -24.45 7.82
CA CYS A 6 8.18 -23.94 6.59
C CYS A 6 8.95 -22.68 6.18
N LEU A 7 9.95 -22.87 5.34
CA LEU A 7 10.64 -21.76 4.65
C LEU A 7 9.98 -21.55 3.29
N HIS A 8 9.32 -20.41 3.13
CA HIS A 8 8.97 -19.85 1.83
C HIS A 8 9.90 -18.66 1.57
N GLU A 9 10.24 -18.40 0.32
CA GLU A 9 11.15 -17.30 -0.05
C GLU A 9 10.70 -15.94 0.51
N GLN A 10 9.40 -15.74 0.75
CA GLN A 10 8.82 -14.48 1.21
C GLN A 10 8.15 -14.58 2.60
N ALA A 11 8.17 -15.72 3.25
CA ALA A 11 7.57 -15.91 4.57
C ALA A 11 8.29 -16.97 5.39
N ALA A 12 8.67 -16.61 6.61
CA ALA A 12 9.27 -17.53 7.58
C ALA A 12 8.46 -17.52 8.88
N GLY A 13 8.18 -18.69 9.41
CA GLY A 13 7.55 -18.85 10.72
C GLY A 13 8.50 -19.58 11.69
N ILE A 14 8.65 -19.05 12.89
CA ILE A 14 9.44 -19.67 13.95
C ILE A 14 8.58 -19.93 15.19
N GLY A 15 8.68 -21.12 15.74
CA GLY A 15 8.09 -21.46 17.05
C GLY A 15 9.12 -21.30 18.16
N ILE A 16 8.84 -20.45 19.15
CA ILE A 16 9.75 -20.24 20.28
C ILE A 16 8.99 -20.35 21.61
N ALA A 17 9.61 -20.93 22.61
CA ALA A 17 9.05 -20.98 23.95
C ALA A 17 9.02 -19.55 24.55
N ALA A 18 7.89 -19.16 25.18
CA ALA A 18 7.67 -17.80 25.69
C ALA A 18 8.80 -17.29 26.60
N LYS A 19 9.39 -18.18 27.44
CA LYS A 19 10.54 -17.85 28.30
C LYS A 19 11.80 -17.39 27.55
N ASN A 20 11.91 -17.74 26.27
CA ASN A 20 13.06 -17.41 25.41
C ASN A 20 12.80 -16.17 24.52
N LEU A 21 11.58 -15.64 24.49
CA LEU A 21 11.19 -14.54 23.59
C LEU A 21 12.11 -13.33 23.74
N ASN A 22 12.35 -12.86 24.95
CA ASN A 22 13.20 -11.69 25.20
C ASN A 22 14.67 -11.90 24.77
N LYS A 23 15.18 -13.13 24.94
CA LYS A 23 16.54 -13.47 24.48
C LYS A 23 16.61 -13.49 22.96
N PHE A 24 15.56 -14.02 22.33
CA PHE A 24 15.45 -14.06 20.88
C PHE A 24 15.37 -12.66 20.28
N ILE A 25 14.52 -11.78 20.82
CA ILE A 25 14.39 -10.39 20.37
C ILE A 25 15.75 -9.67 20.48
N LYS A 26 16.45 -9.79 21.62
CA LYS A 26 17.79 -9.19 21.80
C LYS A 26 18.81 -9.73 20.81
N TYR A 27 18.77 -11.04 20.53
CA TYR A 27 19.66 -11.66 19.55
C TYR A 27 19.37 -11.15 18.13
N CYS A 28 18.10 -11.10 17.72
CA CYS A 28 17.71 -10.56 16.43
C CYS A 28 18.13 -9.11 16.26
N ASN A 29 17.82 -8.25 17.23
CA ASN A 29 18.20 -6.84 17.19
C ASN A 29 19.71 -6.66 17.05
N LYS A 30 20.51 -7.47 17.77
CA LYS A 30 21.97 -7.42 17.66
C LYS A 30 22.48 -7.87 16.29
N LYS A 31 21.85 -8.90 15.70
CA LYS A 31 22.23 -9.42 14.38
C LYS A 31 21.81 -8.49 13.25
N LEU A 32 20.61 -7.88 13.38
CA LEU A 32 20.04 -6.99 12.36
C LEU A 32 20.58 -5.55 12.43
N ALA A 33 21.16 -5.14 13.57
CA ALA A 33 21.67 -3.77 13.76
C ALA A 33 22.71 -3.32 12.72
N ASN A 34 23.42 -4.26 12.09
CA ASN A 34 24.43 -3.97 11.06
C ASN A 34 23.97 -4.39 9.66
N ILE A 35 22.73 -4.85 9.51
CA ILE A 35 22.16 -5.13 8.19
C ILE A 35 21.61 -3.81 7.69
N ASN A 36 22.32 -3.22 6.74
CA ASN A 36 21.74 -2.13 5.95
C ASN A 36 20.67 -2.76 5.06
N LEU A 37 19.41 -2.57 5.44
CA LEU A 37 18.26 -3.07 4.66
C LEU A 37 18.13 -2.36 3.32
N GLY A 38 19.05 -1.44 3.00
CA GLY A 38 18.96 -0.59 1.83
C GLY A 38 17.84 0.46 1.95
N GLU A 39 17.82 1.38 1.07
CA GLU A 39 16.62 2.17 0.82
C GLU A 39 15.55 1.22 0.30
N ASN A 40 14.31 1.34 0.78
CA ASN A 40 13.20 0.56 0.25
C ASN A 40 13.10 0.87 -1.24
N SER A 41 13.61 -0.02 -2.07
CA SER A 41 13.46 0.10 -3.51
C SER A 41 12.27 -0.76 -3.93
N TYR A 42 11.28 -0.13 -4.54
CA TYR A 42 10.13 -0.83 -5.09
C TYR A 42 10.38 -1.10 -6.58
N LEU A 43 10.23 -2.34 -6.99
CA LEU A 43 10.15 -2.66 -8.40
C LEU A 43 8.72 -2.38 -8.85
N VAL A 44 8.56 -1.47 -9.81
CA VAL A 44 7.25 -1.08 -10.34
C VAL A 44 7.21 -1.27 -11.86
N ASP A 45 6.03 -1.60 -12.36
CA ASP A 45 5.77 -1.77 -13.79
C ASP A 45 5.37 -0.45 -14.43
N PHE A 46 4.71 0.44 -13.65
CA PHE A 46 4.27 1.75 -14.11
C PHE A 46 4.54 2.82 -13.05
N GLU A 47 4.92 4.01 -13.54
CA GLU A 47 5.08 5.21 -12.73
C GLU A 47 4.19 6.33 -13.27
N PHE A 48 3.44 7.00 -12.37
CA PHE A 48 2.55 8.10 -12.68
C PHE A 48 2.89 9.33 -11.86
N ASP A 49 2.65 10.50 -12.45
CA ASP A 49 2.62 11.78 -11.71
C ASP A 49 1.20 11.98 -11.14
N GLY A 50 1.10 12.28 -9.86
CA GLY A 50 -0.19 12.50 -9.19
C GLY A 50 -1.01 13.68 -9.71
N ASN A 51 -0.42 14.55 -10.54
CA ASN A 51 -1.11 15.64 -11.23
C ASN A 51 -1.70 15.20 -12.59
N PHE A 52 -1.38 14.00 -13.10
CA PHE A 52 -1.80 13.49 -14.42
C PHE A 52 -2.27 12.04 -14.30
N CYS A 53 -3.34 11.85 -13.54
CA CYS A 53 -3.86 10.50 -13.28
C CYS A 53 -4.75 9.93 -14.41
N GLY A 54 -4.97 10.66 -15.52
CA GLY A 54 -5.90 10.25 -16.58
C GLY A 54 -5.61 8.91 -17.24
N ASP A 55 -4.33 8.52 -17.34
CA ASP A 55 -3.95 7.24 -17.92
C ASP A 55 -4.26 6.05 -17.00
N ILE A 56 -4.42 6.28 -15.71
CA ILE A 56 -4.72 5.22 -14.72
C ILE A 56 -6.07 4.57 -15.03
N GLU A 57 -7.08 5.34 -15.44
CA GLU A 57 -8.40 4.81 -15.77
C GLU A 57 -8.34 3.81 -16.92
N SER A 58 -7.69 4.19 -18.04
CA SER A 58 -7.58 3.31 -19.20
C SER A 58 -6.82 2.04 -18.89
N ILE A 59 -5.73 2.14 -18.14
CA ILE A 59 -4.93 0.99 -17.73
C ILE A 59 -5.72 0.09 -16.76
N CYS A 60 -6.50 0.64 -15.83
CA CYS A 60 -7.38 -0.17 -14.96
C CYS A 60 -8.38 -1.00 -15.78
N VAL A 61 -8.95 -0.45 -16.85
CA VAL A 61 -9.86 -1.17 -17.75
C VAL A 61 -9.14 -2.29 -18.47
N ASP A 62 -7.95 -2.02 -19.03
CA ASP A 62 -7.14 -3.03 -19.73
C ASP A 62 -6.70 -4.16 -18.80
N LEU A 63 -6.28 -3.83 -17.58
CA LEU A 63 -5.88 -4.82 -16.57
C LEU A 63 -7.09 -5.67 -16.09
N ASP A 64 -8.27 -5.07 -15.96
CA ASP A 64 -9.49 -5.83 -15.62
C ASP A 64 -9.87 -6.83 -16.72
N ALA A 65 -9.66 -6.48 -17.99
CA ALA A 65 -9.92 -7.38 -19.10
C ALA A 65 -9.04 -8.65 -19.07
N ILE A 66 -7.84 -8.56 -18.52
CA ILE A 66 -6.88 -9.68 -18.42
C ILE A 66 -6.72 -10.23 -17.00
N LYS A 67 -7.55 -9.84 -16.04
CA LYS A 67 -7.42 -10.23 -14.62
C LYS A 67 -7.36 -11.74 -14.36
N ASN A 68 -7.90 -12.55 -15.25
CA ASN A 68 -7.88 -14.02 -15.14
C ASN A 68 -6.49 -14.62 -15.43
N VAL A 69 -5.54 -13.82 -15.97
CA VAL A 69 -4.17 -14.25 -16.25
C VAL A 69 -3.32 -14.23 -14.98
N TYR A 70 -3.68 -13.36 -14.02
CA TYR A 70 -2.92 -13.19 -12.79
C TYR A 70 -3.11 -14.37 -11.82
N GLY A 71 -2.03 -14.73 -11.14
CA GLY A 71 -2.02 -15.84 -10.19
C GLY A 71 -0.63 -16.44 -10.03
N LYS A 72 -0.55 -17.77 -9.88
CA LYS A 72 0.72 -18.45 -9.68
C LYS A 72 1.64 -18.29 -10.90
N GLY A 73 2.71 -17.52 -10.73
CA GLY A 73 3.73 -17.29 -11.76
C GLY A 73 3.48 -16.06 -12.65
N VAL A 74 2.34 -15.38 -12.48
CA VAL A 74 2.07 -14.09 -13.14
C VAL A 74 1.53 -13.13 -12.07
N GLU A 75 2.37 -12.23 -11.60
CA GLU A 75 1.99 -11.24 -10.58
C GLU A 75 1.15 -10.12 -11.20
N GLU A 76 0.29 -9.51 -10.38
CA GLU A 76 -0.42 -8.29 -10.75
C GLU A 76 0.58 -7.14 -10.86
N PRO A 77 0.44 -6.26 -11.87
CA PRO A 77 1.32 -5.11 -12.03
C PRO A 77 1.35 -4.21 -10.78
N LYS A 78 2.55 -3.76 -10.46
CA LYS A 78 2.81 -2.81 -9.37
C LYS A 78 3.02 -1.43 -9.93
N ILE A 79 2.48 -0.44 -9.24
CA ILE A 79 2.59 0.96 -9.64
C ILE A 79 3.11 1.83 -8.53
N ILE A 80 3.67 2.95 -8.92
CA ILE A 80 3.89 4.11 -8.06
C ILE A 80 3.15 5.33 -8.65
N VAL A 81 2.46 6.08 -7.80
CA VAL A 81 1.87 7.37 -8.17
C VAL A 81 2.46 8.42 -7.26
N ASN A 82 3.23 9.33 -7.86
CA ASN A 82 4.00 10.34 -7.14
C ASN A 82 3.17 11.59 -6.85
N LYS A 83 3.24 12.07 -5.59
CA LYS A 83 2.75 13.40 -5.17
C LYS A 83 1.30 13.72 -5.53
N ILE A 84 0.38 12.84 -5.19
CA ILE A 84 -1.05 13.10 -5.27
C ILE A 84 -1.39 14.16 -4.23
N LEU A 85 -1.82 15.33 -4.68
CA LEU A 85 -2.28 16.40 -3.78
C LEU A 85 -3.73 16.13 -3.38
N PHE A 86 -4.02 16.20 -2.08
CA PHE A 86 -5.35 16.01 -1.56
C PHE A 86 -5.69 17.04 -0.48
N THR A 87 -6.99 17.28 -0.30
CA THR A 87 -7.58 18.07 0.77
C THR A 87 -8.50 17.19 1.62
N GLN A 88 -9.03 17.74 2.73
CA GLN A 88 -10.01 17.01 3.55
C GLN A 88 -11.28 16.61 2.79
N ASN A 89 -11.64 17.33 1.74
CA ASN A 89 -12.81 17.02 0.92
C ASN A 89 -12.60 15.77 0.05
N ASP A 90 -11.35 15.41 -0.22
CA ASP A 90 -10.99 14.25 -1.02
C ASP A 90 -10.86 12.97 -0.17
N VAL A 91 -10.95 13.09 1.18
CA VAL A 91 -10.66 12.01 2.13
C VAL A 91 -11.94 11.41 2.72
N PHE A 92 -12.11 10.10 2.59
CA PHE A 92 -13.24 9.34 3.13
C PHE A 92 -12.71 8.24 4.05
N ILE A 93 -13.12 8.29 5.33
CA ILE A 93 -12.81 7.24 6.29
C ILE A 93 -13.86 6.15 6.20
N MET A 94 -13.42 4.91 6.08
CA MET A 94 -14.25 3.74 5.84
C MET A 94 -14.04 2.66 6.90
N GLY A 95 -14.94 1.68 6.87
CA GLY A 95 -14.89 0.53 7.77
C GLY A 95 -15.53 0.79 9.12
N LYS A 96 -15.97 -0.28 9.78
CA LYS A 96 -16.62 -0.24 11.10
C LYS A 96 -15.69 0.34 12.17
N ASN A 97 -14.39 0.07 12.05
CA ASN A 97 -13.36 0.52 12.98
C ASN A 97 -12.75 1.88 12.60
N LYS A 98 -13.17 2.47 11.46
CA LYS A 98 -12.60 3.71 10.92
C LYS A 98 -11.08 3.61 10.66
N ASP A 99 -10.63 2.46 10.23
CA ASP A 99 -9.23 2.08 10.01
C ASP A 99 -8.87 1.96 8.52
N SER A 100 -9.77 2.32 7.64
CA SER A 100 -9.56 2.29 6.20
C SER A 100 -9.85 3.66 5.60
N VAL A 101 -9.07 4.03 4.59
CA VAL A 101 -9.13 5.37 3.97
C VAL A 101 -9.29 5.22 2.47
N LYS A 102 -10.17 6.04 1.89
CA LYS A 102 -10.22 6.32 0.46
C LYS A 102 -9.86 7.79 0.26
N ILE A 103 -8.88 8.07 -0.59
CA ILE A 103 -8.62 9.40 -1.14
C ILE A 103 -9.13 9.36 -2.58
N GLU A 104 -10.02 10.28 -2.93
CA GLU A 104 -10.62 10.35 -4.27
C GLU A 104 -10.07 11.57 -4.99
N LYS A 105 -9.39 11.35 -6.11
CA LYS A 105 -8.78 12.41 -6.91
C LYS A 105 -8.96 12.11 -8.38
N ASP A 106 -9.47 13.10 -9.13
CA ASP A 106 -9.65 13.04 -10.58
C ASP A 106 -10.38 11.76 -11.07
N GLY A 107 -11.39 11.30 -10.29
CA GLY A 107 -12.17 10.11 -10.60
C GLY A 107 -11.52 8.79 -10.20
N ILE A 108 -10.32 8.82 -9.62
CA ILE A 108 -9.59 7.64 -9.17
C ILE A 108 -9.65 7.53 -7.65
N ALA A 109 -9.91 6.32 -7.15
CA ALA A 109 -9.93 6.02 -5.73
C ALA A 109 -8.59 5.40 -5.28
N PHE A 110 -7.88 6.06 -4.37
CA PHE A 110 -6.68 5.55 -3.71
C PHE A 110 -7.10 4.98 -2.35
N VAL A 111 -6.99 3.67 -2.17
CA VAL A 111 -7.59 2.98 -1.02
C VAL A 111 -6.54 2.25 -0.19
N LYS A 112 -6.47 2.59 1.10
CA LYS A 112 -5.67 1.86 2.11
C LYS A 112 -6.62 1.20 3.10
N PHE A 113 -6.51 -0.12 3.23
CA PHE A 113 -7.32 -0.89 4.17
C PHE A 113 -6.55 -1.17 5.46
N LYS A 114 -7.28 -1.16 6.60
CA LYS A 114 -6.83 -1.62 7.91
C LYS A 114 -5.53 -0.96 8.41
N ASP A 115 -5.41 0.34 8.20
CA ASP A 115 -4.31 1.16 8.68
C ASP A 115 -4.85 2.37 9.46
N ALA A 116 -5.02 2.19 10.78
CA ALA A 116 -5.55 3.21 11.66
C ALA A 116 -4.60 4.41 11.81
N ASP A 117 -3.29 4.17 11.76
CA ASP A 117 -2.28 5.23 11.86
C ASP A 117 -2.33 6.12 10.61
N PHE A 118 -2.46 5.52 9.44
CA PHE A 118 -2.67 6.24 8.19
C PHE A 118 -3.95 7.08 8.23
N ALA A 119 -5.07 6.48 8.67
CA ALA A 119 -6.34 7.16 8.79
C ALA A 119 -6.25 8.40 9.70
N GLN A 120 -5.57 8.29 10.83
CA GLN A 120 -5.35 9.40 11.75
C GLN A 120 -4.47 10.50 11.15
N LYS A 121 -3.37 10.14 10.50
CA LYS A 121 -2.46 11.10 9.87
C LYS A 121 -3.15 11.89 8.76
N VAL A 122 -3.83 11.21 7.84
CA VAL A 122 -4.52 11.86 6.71
C VAL A 122 -5.59 12.82 7.20
N GLN A 123 -6.36 12.46 8.24
CA GLN A 123 -7.35 13.34 8.86
C GLN A 123 -6.74 14.58 9.52
N SER A 124 -5.49 14.53 9.96
CA SER A 124 -4.83 15.66 10.61
C SER A 124 -4.32 16.73 9.63
N TYR A 125 -4.26 16.43 8.34
CA TYR A 125 -3.75 17.35 7.32
C TYR A 125 -4.89 18.11 6.64
N SER A 126 -4.83 19.44 6.65
CA SER A 126 -5.79 20.25 5.87
C SER A 126 -5.54 20.13 4.36
N ILE A 127 -4.26 20.05 3.99
CA ILE A 127 -3.74 19.78 2.65
C ILE A 127 -2.59 18.81 2.85
N GLY A 128 -2.53 17.78 2.05
CA GLY A 128 -1.44 16.81 2.06
C GLY A 128 -1.00 16.44 0.65
N ALA A 129 0.18 15.85 0.57
CA ALA A 129 0.66 15.15 -0.61
C ALA A 129 0.98 13.72 -0.24
N ILE A 130 0.63 12.77 -1.08
CA ILE A 130 0.91 11.36 -0.87
C ILE A 130 1.54 10.76 -2.13
N THR A 131 2.62 10.02 -1.95
CA THR A 131 3.15 9.08 -2.94
C THR A 131 2.68 7.71 -2.54
N VAL A 132 2.07 6.97 -3.45
CA VAL A 132 1.52 5.64 -3.18
C VAL A 132 2.21 4.59 -4.02
N TYR A 133 2.49 3.45 -3.40
CA TYR A 133 2.91 2.22 -4.06
C TYR A 133 1.80 1.18 -3.89
N GLY A 134 1.44 0.48 -4.97
CA GLY A 134 0.35 -0.47 -4.87
C GLY A 134 -0.05 -1.13 -6.19
N LYS A 135 -1.31 -1.52 -6.28
CA LYS A 135 -1.89 -2.23 -7.42
C LYS A 135 -3.11 -1.49 -7.93
N MET A 136 -3.28 -1.50 -9.24
CA MET A 136 -4.47 -0.97 -9.91
C MET A 136 -5.50 -2.06 -10.11
N ASN A 137 -6.76 -1.69 -9.96
CA ASN A 137 -7.89 -2.52 -10.40
C ASN A 137 -9.12 -1.66 -10.70
N LEU A 138 -10.13 -2.30 -11.27
CA LEU A 138 -11.44 -1.68 -11.51
C LEU A 138 -12.42 -2.18 -10.45
N ASN A 139 -12.82 -1.29 -9.54
CA ASN A 139 -13.83 -1.61 -8.53
C ASN A 139 -15.21 -1.60 -9.16
N GLN A 140 -15.96 -2.68 -9.00
CA GLN A 140 -17.34 -2.78 -9.45
C GLN A 140 -18.28 -2.78 -8.25
N PHE A 141 -19.12 -1.74 -8.16
CA PHE A 141 -20.12 -1.64 -7.09
C PHE A 141 -21.44 -1.11 -7.66
N MET A 142 -22.53 -1.85 -7.44
CA MET A 142 -23.89 -1.52 -7.92
C MET A 142 -23.98 -1.14 -9.41
N GLY A 143 -23.19 -1.83 -10.25
CA GLY A 143 -23.16 -1.56 -11.70
C GLY A 143 -22.27 -0.39 -12.13
N ASN A 144 -21.69 0.35 -11.18
CA ASN A 144 -20.72 1.39 -11.46
C ASN A 144 -19.30 0.83 -11.40
N TYR A 145 -18.46 1.32 -12.30
CA TYR A 145 -17.03 0.97 -12.34
C TYR A 145 -16.22 2.19 -11.90
N THR A 146 -15.31 2.00 -10.97
CA THR A 146 -14.43 3.06 -10.49
C THR A 146 -12.99 2.56 -10.54
N PRO A 147 -12.09 3.24 -11.27
CA PRO A 147 -10.66 2.96 -11.22
C PRO A 147 -10.15 3.15 -9.80
N GLN A 148 -9.39 2.19 -9.31
CA GLN A 148 -8.82 2.33 -7.97
C GLN A 148 -7.38 1.80 -7.88
N VAL A 149 -6.63 2.42 -6.97
CA VAL A 149 -5.30 1.98 -6.55
C VAL A 149 -5.41 1.46 -5.12
N ILE A 150 -5.11 0.18 -4.93
CA ILE A 150 -4.98 -0.42 -3.60
C ILE A 150 -3.58 -0.13 -3.09
N ILE A 151 -3.48 0.72 -2.08
CA ILE A 151 -2.21 1.16 -1.49
C ILE A 151 -1.61 0.04 -0.66
N GLU A 152 -0.43 -0.44 -1.04
CA GLU A 152 0.37 -1.38 -0.26
C GLU A 152 1.31 -0.62 0.68
N ASP A 153 1.99 0.42 0.17
CA ASP A 153 2.84 1.31 0.96
C ASP A 153 2.69 2.76 0.49
N TYR A 154 3.15 3.73 1.30
CA TYR A 154 2.99 5.15 1.02
C TYR A 154 4.03 6.02 1.69
N GLU A 155 4.29 7.18 1.10
CA GLU A 155 4.95 8.32 1.73
C GLU A 155 3.96 9.48 1.84
N LEU A 156 3.82 10.06 3.03
CA LEU A 156 2.84 11.10 3.31
C LEU A 156 3.54 12.38 3.78
N GLU A 157 3.29 13.47 3.08
CA GLU A 157 3.84 14.80 3.37
C GLU A 157 2.74 15.78 3.76
N ASN A 158 3.04 16.64 4.75
CA ASN A 158 2.13 17.72 5.11
C ASN A 158 2.29 18.87 4.12
N GLY A 159 1.22 19.24 3.42
CA GLY A 159 1.23 20.29 2.41
C GLY A 159 1.57 21.69 2.92
N ARG A 160 1.55 21.94 4.25
CA ARG A 160 2.01 23.21 4.83
C ARG A 160 3.51 23.47 4.66
N ALA A 161 4.29 22.44 4.33
CA ALA A 161 5.73 22.57 4.08
C ALA A 161 6.07 22.89 2.62
N MET A 162 5.07 23.01 1.74
CA MET A 162 5.25 23.21 0.30
C MET A 162 5.08 24.67 -0.17
N PHE A 163 4.82 25.61 0.76
CA PHE A 163 4.65 27.05 0.45
C PHE A 163 5.58 27.93 1.27
#